data_09ddda4f1c25509ac22752ff9747dd2d
#
_entry.id   09ddda4f1c25509ac22752ff9747dd2d
#
_cell.length_a   1.000
_cell.length_b   1.000
_cell.length_c   1.000
_cell.angle_alpha   90.00
_cell.angle_beta   90.00
_cell.angle_gamma   90.00
#
_symmetry.space_group_name_H-M   'P 1'
#
loop_
_entity.id
_entity.type
_entity.pdbx_description
1 polymer ?
#
loop_
_entity_poly.entity_id
_entity_poly.type
_entity_poly.pdbx_seq_one_letter_code
_entity_poly.pdbx_strand_id
1 'polypeptide(L)' 'MVTLQEVKQYLRIDFEEEDPLLLSLLATAKQQVMSVGRMDEAQLSEHEDTARTAILYAVSYLYEN' A
#
# COMPACT_ATOMS: atom_id res chain seq x y z
N MET A 1 -1.66 -2.22 9.46
CA MET A 1 -0.53 -1.61 8.74
C MET A 1 -0.98 -0.41 7.90
N VAL A 2 -1.04 -0.49 6.58
CA VAL A 2 -1.55 0.62 5.77
C VAL A 2 -3.05 0.45 5.56
N THR A 3 -3.82 1.48 5.84
CA THR A 3 -5.28 1.45 5.71
C THR A 3 -5.71 2.15 4.43
N LEU A 4 -6.95 1.88 4.01
CA LEU A 4 -7.54 2.56 2.87
C LEU A 4 -7.53 4.09 3.08
N GLN A 5 -7.81 4.54 4.29
CA GLN A 5 -7.82 5.98 4.59
C GLN A 5 -6.44 6.60 4.37
N GLU A 6 -5.39 5.89 4.78
CA GLU A 6 -4.02 6.37 4.57
C GLU A 6 -3.69 6.45 3.08
N VAL A 7 -4.11 5.46 2.30
CA VAL A 7 -3.93 5.47 0.85
C VAL A 7 -4.62 6.67 0.24
N LYS A 8 -5.87 6.92 0.65
CA LYS A 8 -6.65 8.04 0.11
C LYS A 8 -6.01 9.37 0.47
N GLN A 9 -5.54 9.52 1.70
CA GLN A 9 -4.83 10.74 2.11
C GLN A 9 -3.55 10.94 1.32
N TYR A 10 -2.81 9.89 1.11
CA TYR A 10 -1.55 9.95 0.36
C TYR A 10 -1.78 10.37 -1.09
N LEU A 11 -2.83 9.85 -1.71
CA LEU A 11 -3.18 10.15 -3.09
C LEU A 11 -4.07 11.39 -3.25
N ARG A 12 -4.49 11.97 -2.13
CA ARG A 12 -5.40 13.12 -2.10
C ARG A 12 -6.74 12.84 -2.77
N ILE A 13 -7.27 11.67 -2.46
CA ILE A 13 -8.57 11.23 -2.97
C ILE A 13 -9.59 11.38 -1.86
N ASP A 14 -10.68 12.11 -2.12
CA ASP A 14 -11.74 12.31 -1.13
C ASP A 14 -13.10 11.74 -1.55
N PHE A 15 -13.14 11.03 -2.67
CA PHE A 15 -14.35 10.38 -3.14
C PHE A 15 -14.27 8.86 -2.92
N GLU A 16 -15.40 8.17 -3.07
CA GLU A 16 -15.49 6.74 -2.71
C GLU A 16 -15.61 5.80 -3.90
N GLU A 17 -15.77 6.34 -5.10
CA GLU A 17 -16.04 5.54 -6.29
C GLU A 17 -14.91 4.56 -6.62
N GLU A 18 -13.69 4.88 -6.22
CA GLU A 18 -12.54 4.03 -6.51
C GLU A 18 -12.08 3.20 -5.31
N ASP A 19 -12.83 3.19 -4.22
CA ASP A 19 -12.43 2.45 -3.02
C ASP A 19 -12.13 0.97 -3.31
N PRO A 20 -12.96 0.23 -4.08
CA PRO A 20 -12.62 -1.16 -4.38
C PRO A 20 -11.31 -1.30 -5.15
N LEU A 21 -11.06 -0.39 -6.10
CA LEU A 21 -9.81 -0.39 -6.85
C LEU A 21 -8.62 -0.14 -5.91
N LEU A 22 -8.75 0.85 -5.04
CA LEU A 22 -7.68 1.20 -4.11
C LEU A 22 -7.36 0.05 -3.16
N LEU A 23 -8.38 -0.67 -2.70
CA LEU A 23 -8.16 -1.84 -1.86
C LEU A 23 -7.39 -2.93 -2.60
N SER A 24 -7.70 -3.15 -3.88
CA SER A 24 -6.97 -4.11 -4.71
C SER A 24 -5.52 -3.68 -4.91
N LEU A 25 -5.30 -2.40 -5.17
CA LEU A 25 -3.95 -1.88 -5.35
C LEU A 25 -3.14 -1.98 -4.06
N LEU A 26 -3.80 -1.73 -2.92
CA LEU A 26 -3.14 -1.86 -1.63
C LEU A 26 -2.68 -3.29 -1.37
N ALA A 27 -3.54 -4.27 -1.64
CA ALA A 27 -3.19 -5.67 -1.49
C ALA A 27 -2.02 -6.06 -2.41
N THR A 28 -2.08 -5.61 -3.66
CA THR A 28 -1.03 -5.88 -4.64
C THR A 28 0.30 -5.24 -4.22
N ALA A 29 0.24 -3.99 -3.77
CA ALA A 29 1.43 -3.26 -3.33
C ALA A 29 2.08 -3.95 -2.14
N LYS A 30 1.28 -4.40 -1.18
CA LYS A 30 1.78 -5.12 -0.02
C LYS A 30 2.50 -6.39 -0.44
N GLN A 31 1.91 -7.15 -1.35
CA GLN A 31 2.53 -8.38 -1.86
C GLN A 31 3.84 -8.09 -2.59
N GLN A 32 3.88 -7.02 -3.36
CA GLN A 32 5.11 -6.63 -4.07
C GLN A 32 6.23 -6.28 -3.10
N VAL A 33 5.91 -5.51 -2.05
CA VAL A 33 6.91 -5.14 -1.05
C VAL A 33 7.44 -6.37 -0.34
N MET A 34 6.55 -7.29 0.04
CA MET A 34 6.96 -8.52 0.70
C MET A 34 7.83 -9.38 -0.21
N SER A 35 7.48 -9.48 -1.47
CA SER A 35 8.21 -10.28 -2.45
C SER A 35 9.60 -9.71 -2.73
N VAL A 36 9.66 -8.42 -3.00
CA VAL A 36 10.94 -7.76 -3.29
C VAL A 36 11.86 -7.80 -2.07
N GLY A 37 11.30 -7.57 -0.87
CA GLY A 37 12.07 -7.60 0.36
C GLY A 37 12.30 -9.01 0.91
N ARG A 38 11.67 -10.02 0.29
CA ARG A 38 11.74 -11.41 0.77
C ARG A 38 11.32 -11.51 2.23
N MET A 39 10.22 -10.84 2.57
CA MET A 39 9.71 -10.76 3.93
C MET A 39 8.39 -11.52 4.07
N ASP A 40 8.18 -12.11 5.25
CA ASP A 40 6.87 -12.61 5.64
C ASP A 40 6.13 -11.53 6.44
N GLU A 41 4.92 -11.85 6.88
CA GLU A 41 4.09 -10.89 7.63
C GLU A 41 4.77 -10.41 8.90
N ALA A 42 5.45 -11.29 9.62
CA ALA A 42 6.12 -10.92 10.87
C ALA A 42 7.26 -9.94 10.60
N GLN A 43 8.06 -10.21 9.58
CA GLN A 43 9.16 -9.33 9.22
C GLN A 43 8.67 -7.99 8.73
N LEU A 44 7.56 -7.98 7.99
CA LEU A 44 6.94 -6.74 7.54
C LEU A 44 6.55 -5.87 8.73
N SER A 45 5.97 -6.48 9.77
CA SER A 45 5.58 -5.76 10.99
C SER A 45 6.78 -5.21 11.75
N GLU A 46 7.91 -5.93 11.74
CA GLU A 46 9.13 -5.47 12.41
C GLU A 46 9.71 -4.21 11.76
N HIS A 47 9.46 -4.01 10.48
CA HIS A 47 9.95 -2.86 9.74
C HIS A 47 8.78 -1.99 9.27
N GLU A 48 7.82 -1.76 10.16
CA GLU A 48 6.56 -1.14 9.80
C GLU A 48 6.71 0.23 9.14
N ASP A 49 7.55 1.09 9.67
CA ASP A 49 7.69 2.44 9.12
C ASP A 49 8.21 2.42 7.68
N THR A 50 9.26 1.63 7.45
CA THR A 50 9.83 1.49 6.12
C THR A 50 8.84 0.81 5.17
N ALA A 51 8.17 -0.23 5.68
CA ALA A 51 7.20 -0.98 4.89
C ALA A 51 6.01 -0.11 4.49
N ARG A 52 5.50 0.72 5.42
CA ARG A 52 4.40 1.64 5.11
C ARG A 52 4.76 2.57 3.96
N THR A 53 5.93 3.19 4.05
CA THR A 53 6.40 4.10 3.02
C THR A 53 6.51 3.39 1.67
N ALA A 54 7.09 2.19 1.67
CA ALA A 54 7.25 1.41 0.44
C ALA A 54 5.89 1.02 -0.15
N ILE A 55 4.95 0.62 0.70
CA ILE A 55 3.61 0.23 0.24
C ILE A 55 2.87 1.41 -0.35
N LEU A 56 2.90 2.56 0.32
CA LEU A 56 2.23 3.76 -0.18
C LEU A 56 2.84 4.21 -1.51
N TYR A 57 4.15 4.12 -1.62
CA TYR A 57 4.84 4.46 -2.87
C TYR A 57 4.43 3.51 -4.00
N ALA A 58 4.36 2.22 -3.70
CA ALA A 58 3.94 1.22 -4.69
C ALA A 58 2.48 1.43 -5.13
N VAL A 59 1.59 1.75 -4.18
CA VAL A 59 0.19 2.05 -4.51
C VAL A 59 0.12 3.25 -5.44
N SER A 60 0.86 4.30 -5.15
CA SER A 60 0.89 5.50 -5.99
C SER A 60 1.35 5.16 -7.40
N TYR A 61 2.39 4.37 -7.53
CA TYR A 61 2.90 3.96 -8.83
C TYR A 61 1.83 3.17 -9.61
N LEU A 62 1.20 2.21 -8.96
CA LEU A 62 0.18 1.38 -9.60
C LEU A 62 -1.06 2.20 -9.97
N TYR A 63 -1.43 3.15 -9.14
CA TYR A 63 -2.60 3.98 -9.40
C TYR A 63 -2.39 4.90 -10.61
N GLU A 64 -1.20 5.45 -10.77
CA GLU A 64 -0.89 6.39 -11.84
C GLU A 64 -0.51 5.71 -13.15
N ASN A 65 -0.20 4.46 -13.10
CA ASN A 65 0.17 3.67 -14.27
C ASN A 65 -0.84 2.56 -14.52
#